data_f6e011cd0ca702794e46d3f0580511a6
#
_entry.id   f6e011cd0ca702794e46d3f0580511a6
#
_cell.length_a   1.000
_cell.length_b   1.000
_cell.length_c   1.000
_cell.angle_alpha   90.00
_cell.angle_beta   90.00
_cell.angle_gamma   90.00
#
_symmetry.space_group_name_H-M   'P 1'
#
loop_
_entity.id
_entity.type
_entity.pdbx_description
1 polymer ?
#
loop_
_entity_poly.entity_id
_entity_poly.type
_entity_poly.pdbx_seq_one_letter_code
_entity_poly.pdbx_strand_id
1 'polypeptide(L)'
;MIDPRGNVQGSYDKVHLFNAVVNGTTFRASDVESAGDHLVIADINGVKVGLSICFDIRFPEMFRQMARAGAQVILVPAAFTRTTGKAHWEVLVRARAIENQAYVVASATIASEDATVSGFETWGHAMVAGPWGMCWQIWARSITASGLLSWIWPRWTRCERSCLCFIPVDLRFTSVSPGTFRVIACGLQGLDVKALR
;
A
#
# COMPACT_ATOMS: atom_id res chain seq x y z
N MET A 1 -0.83 12.55 -2.98
CA MET A 1 0.13 12.41 -4.09
C MET A 1 0.43 13.76 -4.68
N ILE A 2 1.68 14.02 -4.99
CA ILE A 2 2.16 15.31 -5.51
C ILE A 2 2.92 15.02 -6.81
N ASP A 3 2.65 15.79 -7.87
CA ASP A 3 3.33 15.66 -9.15
C ASP A 3 4.74 16.32 -9.13
N PRO A 4 5.57 16.14 -10.18
CA PRO A 4 6.90 16.76 -10.23
C PRO A 4 6.91 18.29 -10.24
N ARG A 5 5.76 18.92 -10.46
CA ARG A 5 5.59 20.39 -10.42
C ARG A 5 5.13 20.90 -9.06
N GLY A 6 4.90 19.98 -8.09
CA GLY A 6 4.43 20.30 -6.76
C GLY A 6 2.90 20.39 -6.62
N ASN A 7 2.11 20.06 -7.64
CA ASN A 7 0.66 20.07 -7.55
C ASN A 7 0.12 18.81 -6.87
N VAL A 8 -0.89 18.98 -6.01
CA VAL A 8 -1.59 17.85 -5.39
C VAL A 8 -2.49 17.18 -6.44
N GLN A 9 -2.20 15.94 -6.75
CA GLN A 9 -2.95 15.13 -7.73
C GLN A 9 -4.03 14.26 -7.08
N GLY A 10 -3.92 14.02 -5.79
CA GLY A 10 -4.90 13.29 -5.01
C GLY A 10 -4.48 13.12 -3.57
N SER A 11 -5.46 13.01 -2.70
CA SER A 11 -5.29 12.68 -1.29
C SER A 11 -6.12 11.45 -0.96
N TYR A 12 -5.65 10.67 0.00
CA TYR A 12 -6.35 9.51 0.54
C TYR A 12 -6.44 9.65 2.05
N ASP A 13 -7.63 9.60 2.56
CA ASP A 13 -7.90 9.51 3.98
C ASP A 13 -8.10 8.04 4.37
N LYS A 14 -7.40 7.60 5.41
CA LYS A 14 -7.40 6.23 5.87
C LYS A 14 -8.82 5.76 6.22
N VAL A 15 -9.28 4.69 5.57
CA VAL A 15 -10.63 4.17 5.75
C VAL A 15 -10.77 3.41 7.07
N HIS A 16 -9.76 2.60 7.43
CA HIS A 16 -9.84 1.78 8.64
C HIS A 16 -8.93 2.35 9.73
N LEU A 17 -9.54 2.93 10.75
CA LEU A 17 -8.81 3.51 11.88
C LEU A 17 -8.31 2.41 12.84
N PHE A 18 -7.12 2.62 13.40
CA PHE A 18 -6.50 1.67 14.31
C PHE A 18 -7.01 1.86 15.74
N ASN A 19 -8.11 1.19 16.08
CA ASN A 19 -8.64 1.08 17.42
C ASN A 19 -8.39 -0.34 17.92
N ALA A 20 -7.41 -0.51 18.82
CA ALA A 20 -7.02 -1.84 19.28
C ALA A 20 -6.33 -1.77 20.65
N VAL A 21 -6.29 -2.89 21.34
CA VAL A 21 -5.43 -3.08 22.50
C VAL A 21 -4.29 -4.03 22.12
N VAL A 22 -3.06 -3.57 22.25
CA VAL A 22 -1.85 -4.35 21.94
C VAL A 22 -0.94 -4.33 23.16
N ASN A 23 -0.66 -5.50 23.72
CA ASN A 23 0.15 -5.66 24.94
C ASN A 23 -0.29 -4.75 26.10
N GLY A 24 -1.60 -4.59 26.31
CA GLY A 24 -2.13 -3.71 27.36
C GLY A 24 -2.17 -2.21 27.00
N THR A 25 -1.56 -1.80 25.90
CA THR A 25 -1.63 -0.42 25.40
C THR A 25 -2.86 -0.26 24.53
N THR A 26 -3.70 0.72 24.86
CA THR A 26 -4.91 1.05 24.09
C THR A 26 -4.58 2.09 23.04
N PHE A 27 -4.87 1.77 21.78
CA PHE A 27 -4.80 2.67 20.65
C PHE A 27 -6.21 3.09 20.25
N ARG A 28 -6.47 4.38 20.09
CA ARG A 28 -7.75 4.94 19.68
C ARG A 28 -7.54 6.02 18.62
N ALA A 29 -7.24 5.59 17.40
CA ALA A 29 -7.03 6.53 16.30
C ALA A 29 -8.28 7.38 16.04
N SER A 30 -9.48 6.84 16.29
CA SER A 30 -10.76 7.58 16.16
C SER A 30 -10.90 8.80 17.08
N ASP A 31 -10.07 8.92 18.12
CA ASP A 31 -10.13 10.08 19.01
C ASP A 31 -9.44 11.33 18.37
N VAL A 32 -8.58 11.11 17.36
CA VAL A 32 -7.76 12.15 16.74
C VAL A 32 -7.80 12.15 15.22
N GLU A 33 -8.33 11.11 14.61
CA GLU A 33 -8.40 10.93 13.15
C GLU A 33 -9.86 10.74 12.72
N SER A 34 -10.24 11.25 11.54
CA SER A 34 -11.50 10.93 10.88
C SER A 34 -11.27 9.87 9.82
N ALA A 35 -12.16 8.88 9.75
CA ALA A 35 -12.08 7.86 8.72
C ALA A 35 -12.48 8.43 7.35
N GLY A 36 -11.73 8.02 6.31
CA GLY A 36 -12.15 8.20 4.93
C GLY A 36 -13.29 7.24 4.56
N ASP A 37 -13.93 7.50 3.43
CA ASP A 37 -15.11 6.76 2.94
C ASP A 37 -14.97 6.28 1.50
N HIS A 38 -13.82 6.47 0.87
CA HIS A 38 -13.59 6.10 -0.53
C HIS A 38 -12.17 5.58 -0.79
N LEU A 39 -12.03 4.82 -1.88
CA LEU A 39 -10.75 4.35 -2.39
C LEU A 39 -10.16 5.38 -3.36
N VAL A 40 -8.87 5.49 -3.36
CA VAL A 40 -8.14 6.37 -4.29
C VAL A 40 -7.18 5.53 -5.14
N ILE A 41 -7.33 5.65 -6.45
CA ILE A 41 -6.41 5.07 -7.44
C ILE A 41 -5.93 6.21 -8.31
N ALA A 42 -4.63 6.38 -8.37
CA ALA A 42 -3.97 7.37 -9.20
C ALA A 42 -3.35 6.72 -10.43
N ASP A 43 -3.37 7.42 -11.56
CA ASP A 43 -2.60 7.03 -12.73
C ASP A 43 -1.26 7.77 -12.72
N ILE A 44 -0.18 7.01 -12.69
CA ILE A 44 1.19 7.53 -12.75
C ILE A 44 1.84 7.01 -14.02
N ASN A 45 1.86 7.81 -15.07
CA ASN A 45 2.45 7.44 -16.36
C ASN A 45 1.89 6.12 -16.94
N GLY A 46 0.58 5.92 -16.83
CA GLY A 46 -0.11 4.72 -17.31
C GLY A 46 -0.12 3.57 -16.31
N VAL A 47 0.50 3.71 -15.14
CA VAL A 47 0.45 2.72 -14.05
C VAL A 47 -0.60 3.15 -13.02
N LYS A 48 -1.60 2.30 -12.79
CA LYS A 48 -2.61 2.53 -11.78
C LYS A 48 -2.09 2.16 -10.39
N VAL A 49 -2.06 3.15 -9.51
CA VAL A 49 -1.51 3.04 -8.15
C VAL A 49 -2.61 3.23 -7.13
N GLY A 50 -2.93 2.19 -6.38
CA GLY A 50 -3.88 2.24 -5.26
C GLY A 50 -3.22 2.82 -4.00
N LEU A 51 -3.97 3.62 -3.26
CA LEU A 51 -3.51 4.21 -1.99
C LEU A 51 -4.17 3.52 -0.80
N SER A 52 -3.38 3.17 0.19
CA SER A 52 -3.84 2.66 1.49
C SER A 52 -2.91 3.14 2.59
N ILE A 53 -3.30 3.03 3.86
CA ILE A 53 -2.47 3.43 5.00
C ILE A 53 -2.53 2.36 6.09
N CYS A 54 -1.37 1.79 6.42
CA CYS A 54 -1.12 1.02 7.65
C CYS A 54 -2.17 -0.07 7.94
N PHE A 55 -3.12 0.22 8.82
CA PHE A 55 -4.13 -0.73 9.28
C PHE A 55 -5.06 -1.23 8.17
N ASP A 56 -5.23 -0.47 7.09
CA ASP A 56 -5.99 -0.88 5.90
C ASP A 56 -5.54 -2.23 5.34
N ILE A 57 -4.25 -2.58 5.50
CA ILE A 57 -3.70 -3.85 5.01
C ILE A 57 -4.41 -5.08 5.60
N ARG A 58 -5.13 -4.93 6.71
CA ARG A 58 -5.87 -6.03 7.34
C ARG A 58 -7.21 -6.32 6.67
N PHE A 59 -7.64 -5.48 5.75
CA PHE A 59 -8.95 -5.56 5.08
C PHE A 59 -8.77 -5.97 3.61
N PRO A 60 -8.78 -7.27 3.28
CA PRO A 60 -8.55 -7.78 1.93
C PRO A 60 -9.57 -7.26 0.92
N GLU A 61 -10.77 -6.96 1.37
CA GLU A 61 -11.87 -6.46 0.54
C GLU A 61 -11.50 -5.16 -0.16
N MET A 62 -10.85 -4.25 0.56
CA MET A 62 -10.36 -2.98 0.04
C MET A 62 -9.32 -3.21 -1.08
N PHE A 63 -8.36 -4.09 -0.85
CA PHE A 63 -7.32 -4.42 -1.82
C PHE A 63 -7.91 -5.10 -3.06
N ARG A 64 -8.89 -5.98 -2.86
CA ARG A 64 -9.61 -6.62 -3.96
C ARG A 64 -10.36 -5.61 -4.83
N GLN A 65 -10.98 -4.60 -4.24
CA GLN A 65 -11.65 -3.54 -4.99
C GLN A 65 -10.67 -2.69 -5.78
N MET A 66 -9.53 -2.31 -5.19
CA MET A 66 -8.46 -1.59 -5.90
C MET A 66 -7.95 -2.40 -7.10
N ALA A 67 -7.71 -3.70 -6.92
CA ALA A 67 -7.28 -4.57 -8.00
C ALA A 67 -8.33 -4.68 -9.12
N ARG A 68 -9.61 -4.83 -8.79
CA ARG A 68 -10.72 -4.83 -9.77
C ARG A 68 -10.84 -3.51 -10.54
N ALA A 69 -10.51 -2.40 -9.90
CA ALA A 69 -10.44 -1.09 -10.56
C ALA A 69 -9.14 -0.90 -11.38
N GLY A 70 -8.30 -1.94 -11.41
CA GLY A 70 -7.11 -2.03 -12.24
C GLY A 70 -5.83 -1.54 -11.57
N ALA A 71 -5.77 -1.42 -10.23
CA ALA A 71 -4.54 -1.09 -9.54
C ALA A 71 -3.49 -2.19 -9.75
N GLN A 72 -2.32 -1.79 -10.25
CA GLN A 72 -1.18 -2.66 -10.54
C GLN A 72 -0.14 -2.59 -9.41
N VAL A 73 -0.11 -1.46 -8.73
CA VAL A 73 0.72 -1.19 -7.56
C VAL A 73 -0.17 -0.68 -6.44
N ILE A 74 0.05 -1.13 -5.22
CA ILE A 74 -0.65 -0.63 -4.03
C ILE A 74 0.39 -0.14 -3.02
N LEU A 75 0.24 1.10 -2.58
CA LEU A 75 1.12 1.71 -1.59
C LEU A 75 0.55 1.51 -0.19
N VAL A 76 1.42 1.13 0.74
CA VAL A 76 1.06 0.89 2.14
C VAL A 76 2.10 1.54 3.06
N PRO A 77 2.09 2.87 3.24
CA PRO A 77 2.87 3.49 4.29
C PRO A 77 2.33 3.05 5.65
N ALA A 78 3.22 2.71 6.57
CA ALA A 78 2.83 2.14 7.85
C ALA A 78 3.81 2.39 8.99
N ALA A 79 3.27 2.43 10.22
CA ALA A 79 4.00 2.36 11.47
C ALA A 79 3.40 1.22 12.31
N PHE A 80 3.77 -0.03 11.99
CA PHE A 80 3.30 -1.19 12.74
C PHE A 80 3.98 -1.24 14.09
N THR A 81 3.23 -1.60 15.14
CA THR A 81 3.84 -1.93 16.44
C THR A 81 4.78 -3.12 16.28
N ARG A 82 5.84 -3.19 17.06
CA ARG A 82 6.82 -4.29 17.03
C ARG A 82 6.14 -5.66 17.18
N THR A 83 5.20 -5.78 18.12
CA THR A 83 4.47 -7.02 18.37
C THR A 83 3.69 -7.51 17.17
N THR A 84 2.82 -6.66 16.63
CA THR A 84 1.96 -7.05 15.50
C THR A 84 2.73 -7.09 14.19
N GLY A 85 3.76 -6.27 14.05
CA GLY A 85 4.62 -6.25 12.88
C GLY A 85 5.42 -7.55 12.73
N LYS A 86 6.05 -8.00 13.82
CA LYS A 86 6.80 -9.27 13.84
C LYS A 86 5.93 -10.47 13.43
N ALA A 87 4.67 -10.48 13.88
CA ALA A 87 3.78 -11.61 13.63
C ALA A 87 3.08 -11.55 12.26
N HIS A 88 2.75 -10.35 11.76
CA HIS A 88 1.80 -10.22 10.66
C HIS A 88 2.30 -9.44 9.43
N TRP A 89 3.29 -8.53 9.57
CA TRP A 89 3.63 -7.57 8.53
C TRP A 89 3.96 -8.21 7.19
N GLU A 90 4.97 -9.09 7.17
CA GLU A 90 5.41 -9.75 5.95
C GLU A 90 4.30 -10.60 5.33
N VAL A 91 3.61 -11.39 6.18
CA VAL A 91 2.54 -12.28 5.71
C VAL A 91 1.42 -11.49 5.06
N LEU A 92 0.98 -10.38 5.66
CA LEU A 92 -0.06 -9.52 5.11
C LEU A 92 0.37 -8.87 3.80
N VAL A 93 1.56 -8.29 3.73
CA VAL A 93 2.07 -7.64 2.51
C VAL A 93 2.13 -8.64 1.35
N ARG A 94 2.66 -9.84 1.59
CA ARG A 94 2.73 -10.90 0.57
C ARG A 94 1.35 -11.42 0.18
N ALA A 95 0.45 -11.63 1.13
CA ALA A 95 -0.91 -12.06 0.85
C ALA A 95 -1.63 -11.06 -0.06
N ARG A 96 -1.57 -9.75 0.25
CA ARG A 96 -2.18 -8.70 -0.57
C ARG A 96 -1.62 -8.66 -1.98
N ALA A 97 -0.33 -8.92 -2.15
CA ALA A 97 0.28 -8.98 -3.47
C ALA A 97 -0.19 -10.19 -4.28
N ILE A 98 -0.15 -11.39 -3.70
CA ILE A 98 -0.50 -12.66 -4.37
C ILE A 98 -1.97 -12.69 -4.75
N GLU A 99 -2.87 -12.47 -3.80
CA GLU A 99 -4.31 -12.60 -4.00
C GLU A 99 -4.89 -11.57 -4.99
N ASN A 100 -4.22 -10.42 -5.14
CA ASN A 100 -4.67 -9.33 -6.00
C ASN A 100 -3.86 -9.22 -7.30
N GLN A 101 -2.83 -10.05 -7.49
CA GLN A 101 -1.94 -10.04 -8.65
C GLN A 101 -1.34 -8.64 -8.90
N ALA A 102 -0.98 -7.94 -7.81
CA ALA A 102 -0.46 -6.58 -7.82
C ALA A 102 0.86 -6.49 -7.04
N TYR A 103 1.66 -5.49 -7.35
CA TYR A 103 2.79 -5.15 -6.48
C TYR A 103 2.30 -4.42 -5.25
N VAL A 104 2.80 -4.78 -4.08
CA VAL A 104 2.56 -4.06 -2.83
C VAL A 104 3.86 -3.44 -2.36
N VAL A 105 3.88 -2.11 -2.33
CA VAL A 105 5.01 -1.30 -1.86
C VAL A 105 4.70 -0.81 -0.47
N ALA A 106 5.28 -1.48 0.50
CA ALA A 106 5.01 -1.29 1.91
C ALA A 106 6.17 -0.53 2.58
N SER A 107 6.08 0.80 2.61
CA SER A 107 7.03 1.63 3.31
C SER A 107 6.71 1.64 4.80
N ALA A 108 7.68 1.27 5.62
CA ALA A 108 7.52 1.21 7.06
C ALA A 108 8.41 2.24 7.76
N THR A 109 7.90 2.80 8.85
CA THR A 109 8.70 3.61 9.77
C THR A 109 9.91 2.80 10.25
N ILE A 110 11.06 3.44 10.42
CA ILE A 110 12.28 2.77 10.91
C ILE A 110 11.98 2.02 12.20
N ALA A 111 12.53 0.81 12.33
CA ALA A 111 12.41 0.04 13.56
C ALA A 111 13.01 0.84 14.73
N SER A 112 12.24 1.03 15.78
CA SER A 112 12.66 1.74 16.98
C SER A 112 12.24 0.96 18.22
N GLU A 113 13.15 0.85 19.15
CA GLU A 113 12.89 0.37 20.51
C GLU A 113 12.56 1.53 21.45
N ASP A 114 12.77 2.76 21.00
CA ASP A 114 12.43 3.96 21.74
C ASP A 114 11.02 4.42 21.42
N ALA A 115 10.10 4.14 22.35
CA ALA A 115 8.70 4.54 22.24
C ALA A 115 8.48 6.06 22.43
N THR A 116 9.49 6.82 22.83
CA THR A 116 9.34 8.26 23.10
C THR A 116 9.07 9.06 21.83
N VAL A 117 9.55 8.60 20.67
CA VAL A 117 9.41 9.28 19.39
C VAL A 117 8.05 9.02 18.73
N SER A 118 7.52 7.80 18.84
CA SER A 118 6.29 7.36 18.16
C SER A 118 5.17 6.93 19.12
N GLY A 119 5.40 7.02 20.44
CA GLY A 119 4.47 6.55 21.46
C GLY A 119 4.45 5.02 21.63
N PHE A 120 5.16 4.26 20.77
CA PHE A 120 5.28 2.81 20.84
C PHE A 120 6.50 2.31 20.06
N GLU A 121 6.95 1.09 20.35
CA GLU A 121 8.01 0.44 19.59
C GLU A 121 7.52 0.08 18.19
N THR A 122 8.27 0.50 17.17
CA THR A 122 7.96 0.25 15.77
C THR A 122 8.69 -0.97 15.22
N TRP A 123 8.05 -1.69 14.29
CA TRP A 123 8.62 -2.88 13.66
C TRP A 123 9.62 -2.57 12.55
N GLY A 124 9.34 -1.55 11.74
CA GLY A 124 10.12 -1.25 10.53
C GLY A 124 9.86 -2.26 9.42
N HIS A 125 10.93 -2.73 8.76
CA HIS A 125 10.91 -3.76 7.74
C HIS A 125 10.13 -3.33 6.48
N ALA A 126 10.46 -2.13 5.93
CA ALA A 126 9.97 -1.71 4.62
C ALA A 126 10.25 -2.80 3.59
N MET A 127 9.27 -3.10 2.73
CA MET A 127 9.37 -4.20 1.79
C MET A 127 8.52 -3.98 0.54
N VAL A 128 8.85 -4.70 -0.51
CA VAL A 128 8.04 -4.80 -1.72
C VAL A 128 7.73 -6.27 -1.96
N ALA A 129 6.46 -6.57 -2.15
CA ALA A 129 6.03 -7.89 -2.58
C ALA A 129 5.48 -7.84 -4.01
N GLY A 130 5.87 -8.80 -4.83
CA GLY A 130 5.37 -8.97 -6.19
C GLY A 130 4.19 -9.93 -6.27
N PRO A 131 3.47 -9.98 -7.41
CA PRO A 131 2.29 -10.81 -7.61
C PRO A 131 2.51 -12.32 -7.37
N TRP A 132 3.73 -12.79 -7.56
CA TRP A 132 4.12 -14.18 -7.31
C TRP A 132 4.57 -14.45 -5.87
N GLY A 133 4.42 -13.49 -4.96
CA GLY A 133 4.85 -13.61 -3.57
C GLY A 133 6.35 -13.42 -3.35
N MET A 134 7.11 -13.12 -4.39
CA MET A 134 8.51 -12.69 -4.23
C MET A 134 8.55 -11.43 -3.40
N CYS A 135 9.44 -11.41 -2.43
CA CYS A 135 9.59 -10.31 -1.50
C CYS A 135 11.00 -9.75 -1.57
N TRP A 136 11.09 -8.44 -1.60
CA TRP A 136 12.34 -7.70 -1.48
C TRP A 136 12.27 -6.85 -0.20
N GLN A 137 13.02 -7.25 0.82
CA GLN A 137 13.14 -6.47 2.04
C GLN A 137 14.15 -5.35 1.83
N ILE A 138 13.77 -4.17 2.26
CA ILE A 138 14.61 -2.99 2.15
C ILE A 138 15.09 -2.63 3.55
N TRP A 139 16.30 -3.06 3.90
CA TRP A 139 16.96 -2.82 5.19
C TRP A 139 17.60 -1.42 5.29
N ALA A 140 17.19 -0.45 4.50
CA ALA A 140 17.86 0.84 4.44
C ALA A 140 17.40 1.80 5.52
N ARG A 141 18.36 2.45 6.17
CA ARG A 141 18.16 3.59 7.08
C ARG A 141 17.57 4.82 6.38
N SER A 142 17.58 4.87 5.06
CA SER A 142 16.84 5.84 4.25
C SER A 142 16.75 5.35 2.81
N ILE A 143 15.55 4.98 2.35
CA ILE A 143 15.28 4.83 0.93
C ILE A 143 14.13 5.76 0.59
N THR A 144 14.38 6.66 -0.37
CA THR A 144 13.33 7.48 -0.95
C THR A 144 12.43 6.64 -1.85
N ALA A 145 11.16 6.98 -1.94
CA ALA A 145 10.21 6.29 -2.82
C ALA A 145 10.70 6.21 -4.28
N SER A 146 11.49 7.19 -4.74
CA SER A 146 12.11 7.21 -6.07
C SER A 146 13.15 6.12 -6.25
N GLY A 147 13.98 5.83 -5.25
CA GLY A 147 14.94 4.72 -5.30
C GLY A 147 14.26 3.36 -5.36
N LEU A 148 13.09 3.23 -4.73
CA LEU A 148 12.27 2.03 -4.76
C LEU A 148 11.70 1.77 -6.15
N LEU A 149 11.12 2.78 -6.78
CA LEU A 149 10.52 2.67 -8.11
C LEU A 149 11.57 2.36 -9.19
N SER A 150 12.75 2.97 -9.14
CA SER A 150 13.84 2.68 -10.08
C SER A 150 14.36 1.24 -9.96
N TRP A 151 14.21 0.61 -8.81
CA TRP A 151 14.63 -0.77 -8.56
C TRP A 151 13.55 -1.80 -8.96
N ILE A 152 12.26 -1.44 -8.82
CA ILE A 152 11.11 -2.27 -9.19
C ILE A 152 10.93 -2.30 -10.72
N TRP A 153 11.06 -1.15 -11.37
CA TRP A 153 10.74 -0.96 -12.78
C TRP A 153 11.44 -1.94 -13.75
N PRO A 154 12.75 -2.18 -13.67
CA PRO A 154 13.42 -3.14 -14.55
C PRO A 154 13.05 -4.60 -14.26
N ARG A 155 12.56 -4.89 -13.03
CA ARG A 155 12.16 -6.25 -12.63
C ARG A 155 10.72 -6.54 -12.96
N TRP A 156 9.86 -5.53 -12.98
CA TRP A 156 8.48 -5.64 -13.40
C TRP A 156 8.39 -6.13 -14.87
N THR A 157 9.04 -5.47 -15.80
CA THR A 157 9.05 -5.86 -17.22
C THR A 157 9.59 -7.27 -17.47
N ARG A 158 10.36 -7.82 -16.54
CA ARG A 158 10.85 -9.21 -16.58
C ARG A 158 9.85 -10.20 -16.00
N CYS A 159 9.12 -9.81 -14.95
CA CYS A 159 8.10 -10.65 -14.32
C CYS A 159 6.88 -10.85 -15.22
N GLU A 160 6.47 -9.84 -15.98
CA GLU A 160 5.37 -9.94 -16.96
C GLU A 160 5.58 -11.04 -17.99
N ARG A 161 6.83 -11.32 -18.38
CA ARG A 161 7.16 -12.36 -19.35
C ARG A 161 7.15 -13.78 -18.77
N SER A 162 7.22 -13.94 -17.47
CA SER A 162 7.28 -15.25 -16.80
C SER A 162 6.03 -15.61 -15.99
N CYS A 163 5.16 -14.66 -15.69
CA CYS A 163 3.91 -14.87 -14.96
C CYS A 163 2.72 -14.99 -15.91
N LEU A 164 2.68 -16.05 -16.69
CA LEU A 164 1.53 -16.48 -17.51
C LEU A 164 0.48 -17.19 -16.66
N CYS A 165 0.06 -16.63 -15.56
CA CYS A 165 -0.94 -17.25 -14.70
C CYS A 165 -2.04 -16.28 -14.29
N PHE A 166 -3.20 -16.44 -14.91
CA PHE A 166 -4.53 -16.32 -14.36
C PHE A 166 -5.32 -15.03 -14.41
N ILE A 167 -4.92 -13.93 -14.99
CA ILE A 167 -5.91 -12.96 -15.49
C ILE A 167 -5.35 -12.33 -16.76
N PRO A 168 -6.03 -12.33 -17.90
CA PRO A 168 -5.62 -11.54 -19.05
C PRO A 168 -5.89 -10.07 -18.72
N VAL A 169 -4.98 -9.43 -18.03
CA VAL A 169 -4.89 -7.98 -18.05
C VAL A 169 -4.05 -7.69 -19.27
N ASP A 170 -4.69 -7.25 -20.34
CA ASP A 170 -4.02 -6.83 -21.57
C ASP A 170 -3.23 -5.53 -21.27
N LEU A 171 -2.04 -5.68 -20.75
CA LEU A 171 -1.12 -4.60 -20.41
C LEU A 171 -0.25 -4.31 -21.63
N ARG A 172 -0.82 -3.76 -22.67
CA ARG A 172 -0.05 -3.14 -23.74
C ARG A 172 0.48 -1.80 -23.26
N PHE A 173 1.73 -1.76 -22.86
CA PHE A 173 2.44 -0.52 -22.62
C PHE A 173 2.73 0.16 -23.96
N THR A 174 1.94 1.16 -24.29
CA THR A 174 2.37 2.19 -25.23
C THR A 174 3.23 3.19 -24.46
N SER A 175 4.32 3.62 -25.08
CA SER A 175 5.21 4.64 -24.53
C SER A 175 4.41 5.91 -24.22
N VAL A 176 4.19 6.19 -22.95
CA VAL A 176 3.44 7.37 -22.49
C VAL A 176 4.42 8.47 -22.15
N SER A 177 4.19 9.63 -22.76
CA SER A 177 4.94 10.86 -22.48
C SER A 177 4.86 11.27 -21.00
N PRO A 178 5.92 11.84 -20.41
CA PRO A 178 5.90 12.25 -19.01
C PRO A 178 4.86 13.35 -18.77
N GLY A 179 3.90 13.14 -17.88
CA GLY A 179 3.14 14.26 -17.32
C GLY A 179 1.64 14.13 -17.13
N THR A 180 0.99 13.00 -17.42
CA THR A 180 -0.47 12.90 -17.23
C THR A 180 -0.81 12.08 -15.99
N PHE A 181 -1.31 12.76 -14.95
CA PHE A 181 -1.88 12.12 -13.76
C PHE A 181 -3.41 12.17 -13.83
N ARG A 182 -4.06 11.05 -13.62
CA ARG A 182 -5.51 11.00 -13.36
C ARG A 182 -5.76 10.32 -12.02
N VAL A 183 -6.54 10.95 -11.17
CA VAL A 183 -7.05 10.35 -9.93
C VAL A 183 -8.45 9.86 -10.21
N ILE A 184 -8.69 8.57 -9.98
CA ILE A 184 -10.01 7.97 -10.06
C ILE A 184 -10.44 7.71 -8.60
N ALA A 185 -11.44 8.45 -8.13
CA ALA A 185 -12.11 8.14 -6.89
C ALA A 185 -13.17 7.07 -7.17
N CYS A 186 -13.07 5.93 -6.51
CA CYS A 186 -14.07 4.87 -6.61
C CYS A 186 -14.80 4.77 -5.27
N GLY A 187 -16.12 5.01 -5.29
CA GLY A 187 -16.95 4.87 -4.10
C GLY A 187 -17.05 3.41 -3.63
N LEU A 188 -17.14 3.20 -2.35
CA LEU A 188 -17.33 1.90 -1.70
C LEU A 188 -18.79 1.42 -1.85
N GLN A 189 -19.28 1.27 -3.09
CA GLN A 189 -20.64 0.78 -3.33
C GLN A 189 -20.72 -0.70 -2.99
N GLY A 190 -21.61 -1.06 -2.07
CA GLY A 190 -21.93 -2.44 -1.70
C GLY A 190 -21.15 -3.02 -0.51
N LEU A 191 -20.31 -2.24 0.17
CA LEU A 191 -19.76 -2.62 1.47
C LEU A 191 -20.51 -1.86 2.59
N ASP A 192 -21.06 -2.62 3.50
CA ASP A 192 -21.53 -2.04 4.77
C ASP A 192 -20.29 -1.72 5.63
N VAL A 193 -19.82 -0.46 5.50
CA VAL A 193 -18.65 0.04 6.24
C VAL A 193 -18.88 -0.04 7.76
N LYS A 194 -20.13 -0.12 8.22
CA LYS A 194 -20.48 -0.29 9.64
C LYS A 194 -20.19 -1.69 10.16
N ALA A 195 -20.20 -2.70 9.30
CA ALA A 195 -19.88 -4.09 9.69
C ALA A 195 -18.36 -4.34 9.80
N LEU A 196 -17.54 -3.40 9.34
CA LEU A 196 -16.06 -3.50 9.32
C LEU A 196 -15.38 -2.65 10.42
N ARG A 197 -16.17 -2.07 11.33
CA ARG A 197 -15.65 -1.29 12.46
C ARG A 197 -15.45 -2.14 13.71
#